data_160ab82c46a26ebd3ead65ccbbdfd298
#
_entry.id   160ab82c46a26ebd3ead65ccbbdfd298
#
_cell.length_a   1.000
_cell.length_b   1.000
_cell.length_c   1.000
_cell.angle_alpha   90.00
_cell.angle_beta   90.00
_cell.angle_gamma   90.00
#
_symmetry.space_group_name_H-M   'P 1'
#
loop_
_entity.id
_entity.type
_entity.pdbx_description
1 polymer ?
#
loop_
_entity_poly.entity_id
_entity_poly.type
_entity_poly.pdbx_seq_one_letter_code
_entity_poly.pdbx_strand_id
1 'polypeptide(L)'
;MASPATPTRTLPRPCRQPATTIDRPAVPSSTAAVELDGIDIERHHVKKGNRSAPKSEDPYLLLLVKLYRFLARRTDSRFNKVVLRRLYMSKTNRPPVSISRIARQVSKSGKAIAADNTVVVVGTITDDVRLNEVPKLSVAALRFTRTARARIEKAGGECLTLDQLALRKPTGANTLLLRGKKNAREANKHFGSGVTHAKPYVISKGKREEIGRGRRKSRGFKL
;
A
#
# COMPACT_ATOMS: atom_id res chain seq x y z
N MET A 1 41.43 48.50 24.14
CA MET A 1 40.71 49.50 23.36
C MET A 1 39.79 48.73 22.37
N ALA A 2 38.56 48.57 22.71
CA ALA A 2 37.58 47.87 21.87
C ALA A 2 36.59 48.89 21.28
N SER A 3 36.49 48.94 19.98
CA SER A 3 35.54 49.80 19.25
C SER A 3 34.13 49.24 19.31
N PRO A 4 33.08 50.08 19.46
CA PRO A 4 31.71 49.61 19.49
C PRO A 4 31.12 49.39 18.11
N ALA A 5 30.40 48.27 17.94
CA ALA A 5 29.64 47.93 16.74
C ALA A 5 28.40 48.82 16.59
N THR A 6 28.21 49.38 15.41
CA THR A 6 27.04 50.16 15.00
C THR A 6 25.80 49.28 14.76
N PRO A 7 24.62 49.67 15.21
CA PRO A 7 23.41 48.89 14.95
C PRO A 7 22.87 49.18 13.51
N THR A 8 22.70 48.12 12.74
CA THR A 8 22.04 48.15 11.42
C THR A 8 20.54 48.42 11.57
N ARG A 9 20.11 49.55 11.02
CA ARG A 9 18.73 50.02 10.96
C ARG A 9 17.94 49.20 9.95
N THR A 10 17.06 48.31 10.42
CA THR A 10 16.11 47.54 9.59
C THR A 10 14.99 48.46 9.14
N LEU A 11 14.83 48.65 7.81
CA LEU A 11 13.71 49.37 7.21
C LEU A 11 12.41 48.56 7.29
N PRO A 12 11.26 49.17 7.58
CA PRO A 12 9.98 48.47 7.60
C PRO A 12 9.53 48.08 6.18
N ARG A 13 9.05 46.85 6.06
CA ARG A 13 8.45 46.34 4.81
C ARG A 13 7.14 47.09 4.49
N PRO A 14 6.86 47.43 3.22
CA PRO A 14 5.61 48.07 2.86
C PRO A 14 4.42 47.11 3.06
N CYS A 15 3.34 47.63 3.61
CA CYS A 15 2.04 46.97 3.76
C CYS A 15 1.52 46.50 2.40
N ARG A 16 1.24 45.21 2.31
CA ARG A 16 0.56 44.59 1.18
C ARG A 16 -0.90 45.03 1.20
N GLN A 17 -1.32 45.81 0.22
CA GLN A 17 -2.72 46.15 0.02
C GLN A 17 -3.55 44.91 -0.32
N PRO A 18 -4.80 44.77 0.14
CA PRO A 18 -5.67 43.65 -0.20
C PRO A 18 -5.99 43.70 -1.68
N ALA A 19 -5.84 42.56 -2.36
CA ALA A 19 -6.15 42.37 -3.76
C ALA A 19 -7.64 42.66 -3.99
N THR A 20 -7.94 43.57 -4.90
CA THR A 20 -9.26 43.85 -5.45
C THR A 20 -9.88 42.56 -5.97
N THR A 21 -11.06 42.26 -5.47
CA THR A 21 -11.91 41.14 -5.91
C THR A 21 -12.23 41.33 -7.39
N ILE A 22 -11.62 40.51 -8.23
CA ILE A 22 -11.99 40.44 -9.66
C ILE A 22 -13.29 39.65 -9.72
N ASP A 23 -14.37 40.34 -10.05
CA ASP A 23 -15.67 39.76 -10.35
C ASP A 23 -15.52 38.77 -11.50
N ARG A 24 -15.60 37.46 -11.19
CA ARG A 24 -15.66 36.41 -12.21
C ARG A 24 -17.07 36.37 -12.76
N PRO A 25 -17.25 36.51 -14.07
CA PRO A 25 -18.57 36.35 -14.68
C PRO A 25 -19.11 34.96 -14.35
N ALA A 26 -20.37 34.90 -13.93
CA ALA A 26 -21.10 33.69 -13.66
C ALA A 26 -21.08 32.76 -14.88
N VAL A 27 -20.54 31.54 -14.69
CA VAL A 27 -20.57 30.51 -15.72
C VAL A 27 -22.01 30.01 -15.85
N PRO A 28 -22.62 30.07 -17.05
CA PRO A 28 -23.98 29.57 -17.24
C PRO A 28 -24.06 28.09 -16.96
N SER A 29 -25.01 27.69 -16.10
CA SER A 29 -25.24 26.32 -15.63
C SER A 29 -26.06 25.45 -16.58
N SER A 30 -25.88 25.56 -17.87
CA SER A 30 -26.49 24.67 -18.86
C SER A 30 -25.54 24.41 -20.02
N THR A 31 -24.55 23.59 -19.80
CA THR A 31 -23.91 22.90 -20.90
C THR A 31 -24.59 21.56 -21.10
N ALA A 32 -25.45 21.51 -22.11
CA ALA A 32 -25.81 20.25 -22.75
C ALA A 32 -24.50 19.47 -22.96
N ALA A 33 -24.46 18.25 -22.46
CA ALA A 33 -23.31 17.36 -22.68
C ALA A 33 -23.21 17.14 -24.21
N VAL A 34 -22.30 17.85 -24.85
CA VAL A 34 -21.88 17.52 -26.21
C VAL A 34 -21.15 16.19 -26.07
N GLU A 35 -21.81 15.13 -26.54
CA GLU A 35 -21.17 13.82 -26.71
C GLU A 35 -20.08 14.01 -27.77
N LEU A 36 -18.85 14.18 -27.32
CA LEU A 36 -17.67 14.17 -28.19
C LEU A 36 -17.36 12.73 -28.54
N ASP A 37 -17.98 12.24 -29.60
CA ASP A 37 -17.58 11.00 -30.27
C ASP A 37 -16.28 11.27 -31.02
N GLY A 38 -15.16 10.77 -30.49
CA GLY A 38 -13.90 10.85 -31.20
C GLY A 38 -12.65 10.63 -30.38
N ILE A 39 -11.53 10.69 -31.09
CA ILE A 39 -10.16 10.43 -30.58
C ILE A 39 -9.72 11.51 -29.61
N ASP A 40 -10.35 12.70 -29.61
CA ASP A 40 -10.01 13.86 -28.80
C ASP A 40 -10.73 13.89 -27.44
N ILE A 41 -10.65 12.76 -26.71
CA ILE A 41 -11.14 12.72 -25.33
C ILE A 41 -10.11 13.41 -24.45
N GLU A 42 -10.38 14.62 -23.98
CA GLU A 42 -9.51 15.44 -23.12
C GLU A 42 -9.08 14.76 -21.80
N ARG A 43 -9.56 13.56 -21.52
CA ARG A 43 -9.34 12.86 -20.25
C ARG A 43 -8.15 11.89 -20.23
N HIS A 44 -7.43 11.71 -21.33
CA HIS A 44 -6.32 10.73 -21.38
C HIS A 44 -5.11 11.16 -20.52
N HIS A 45 -4.91 12.47 -20.28
CA HIS A 45 -3.87 13.00 -19.40
C HIS A 45 -4.29 13.14 -17.94
N VAL A 46 -5.56 12.96 -17.61
CA VAL A 46 -6.03 13.08 -16.23
C VAL A 46 -5.54 11.88 -15.43
N LYS A 47 -4.62 12.13 -14.51
CA LYS A 47 -4.18 11.10 -13.56
C LYS A 47 -5.35 10.66 -12.73
N LYS A 48 -5.69 9.36 -12.79
CA LYS A 48 -6.72 8.77 -11.92
C LYS A 48 -6.28 8.94 -10.47
N GLY A 49 -7.11 9.56 -9.66
CA GLY A 49 -6.89 9.76 -8.24
C GLY A 49 -6.73 8.43 -7.48
N ASN A 50 -6.29 8.51 -6.22
CA ASN A 50 -6.22 7.34 -5.36
C ASN A 50 -7.61 6.78 -5.09
N ARG A 51 -7.70 5.45 -5.01
CA ARG A 51 -8.96 4.77 -4.66
C ARG A 51 -9.44 5.21 -3.28
N SER A 52 -10.69 5.63 -3.16
CA SER A 52 -11.35 6.08 -1.92
C SER A 52 -12.25 5.02 -1.26
N ALA A 53 -12.52 3.92 -1.98
CA ALA A 53 -13.31 2.79 -1.50
C ALA A 53 -12.77 1.47 -2.06
N PRO A 54 -12.96 0.33 -1.38
CA PRO A 54 -12.65 -0.98 -1.94
C PRO A 54 -13.67 -1.32 -3.05
N LYS A 55 -13.24 -2.11 -4.04
CA LYS A 55 -14.15 -2.66 -5.06
C LYS A 55 -14.85 -3.94 -4.56
N SER A 56 -14.38 -4.53 -3.47
CA SER A 56 -14.93 -5.76 -2.89
C SER A 56 -16.24 -5.47 -2.17
N GLU A 57 -17.20 -6.37 -2.34
CA GLU A 57 -18.52 -6.34 -1.68
C GLU A 57 -18.52 -7.10 -0.35
N ASP A 58 -17.38 -7.61 0.10
CA ASP A 58 -17.23 -8.33 1.36
C ASP A 58 -17.68 -7.44 2.55
N PRO A 59 -18.75 -7.81 3.29
CA PRO A 59 -19.27 -7.00 4.38
C PRO A 59 -18.27 -6.79 5.50
N TYR A 60 -17.43 -7.78 5.82
CA TYR A 60 -16.42 -7.65 6.87
C TYR A 60 -15.32 -6.64 6.48
N LEU A 61 -14.89 -6.65 5.21
CA LEU A 61 -13.95 -5.65 4.73
C LEU A 61 -14.56 -4.24 4.76
N LEU A 62 -15.83 -4.10 4.39
CA LEU A 62 -16.53 -2.82 4.42
C LEU A 62 -16.69 -2.28 5.85
N LEU A 63 -16.97 -3.15 6.83
CA LEU A 63 -17.01 -2.78 8.25
C LEU A 63 -15.67 -2.29 8.75
N LEU A 64 -14.57 -3.00 8.43
CA LEU A 64 -13.22 -2.55 8.76
C LEU A 64 -12.88 -1.19 8.11
N VAL A 65 -13.31 -0.97 6.88
CA VAL A 65 -13.15 0.32 6.21
C VAL A 65 -13.90 1.43 6.93
N LYS A 66 -15.13 1.18 7.38
CA LYS A 66 -15.90 2.16 8.17
C LYS A 66 -15.18 2.48 9.48
N LEU A 67 -14.70 1.45 10.20
CA LEU A 67 -13.95 1.59 11.44
C LEU A 67 -12.68 2.44 11.26
N TYR A 68 -11.83 2.07 10.30
CA TYR A 68 -10.57 2.80 10.07
C TYR A 68 -10.78 4.18 9.44
N ARG A 69 -11.88 4.42 8.74
CA ARG A 69 -12.28 5.76 8.29
C ARG A 69 -12.63 6.66 9.49
N PHE A 70 -13.36 6.11 10.45
CA PHE A 70 -13.66 6.79 11.71
C PHE A 70 -12.38 7.10 12.48
N LEU A 71 -11.50 6.12 12.71
CA LEU A 71 -10.23 6.31 13.41
C LEU A 71 -9.31 7.31 12.70
N ALA A 72 -9.20 7.25 11.36
CA ALA A 72 -8.36 8.17 10.58
C ALA A 72 -8.86 9.61 10.63
N ARG A 73 -10.15 9.84 10.87
CA ARG A 73 -10.76 11.16 11.01
C ARG A 73 -10.64 11.70 12.44
N ARG A 74 -10.75 10.83 13.43
CA ARG A 74 -10.75 11.22 14.86
C ARG A 74 -9.36 11.25 15.49
N THR A 75 -8.42 10.53 14.91
CA THR A 75 -7.03 10.48 15.39
C THR A 75 -6.10 11.03 14.30
N ASP A 76 -5.13 11.87 14.69
CA ASP A 76 -4.11 12.37 13.75
C ASP A 76 -3.03 11.33 13.44
N SER A 77 -3.32 10.05 13.69
CA SER A 77 -2.40 8.96 13.47
C SER A 77 -2.15 8.71 11.99
N ARG A 78 -0.88 8.83 11.58
CA ARG A 78 -0.42 8.41 10.25
C ARG A 78 -0.65 6.92 10.01
N PHE A 79 -0.58 6.10 11.06
CA PHE A 79 -0.81 4.66 11.00
C PHE A 79 -2.22 4.35 10.48
N ASN A 80 -3.26 4.94 11.08
CA ASN A 80 -4.65 4.74 10.68
C ASN A 80 -4.92 5.16 9.23
N LYS A 81 -4.36 6.31 8.81
CA LYS A 81 -4.44 6.80 7.43
C LYS A 81 -3.80 5.80 6.43
N VAL A 82 -2.68 5.20 6.80
CA VAL A 82 -1.99 4.19 5.96
C VAL A 82 -2.74 2.86 5.93
N VAL A 83 -3.24 2.37 7.07
CA VAL A 83 -4.05 1.14 7.12
C VAL A 83 -5.30 1.29 6.27
N LEU A 84 -6.04 2.39 6.41
CA LEU A 84 -7.21 2.71 5.60
C LEU A 84 -6.90 2.69 4.10
N ARG A 85 -5.82 3.35 3.68
CA ARG A 85 -5.38 3.32 2.29
C ARG A 85 -5.09 1.91 1.79
N ARG A 86 -4.48 1.06 2.63
CA ARG A 86 -4.19 -0.33 2.28
C ARG A 86 -5.46 -1.19 2.21
N LEU A 87 -6.49 -0.93 3.02
CA LEU A 87 -7.79 -1.59 2.95
C LEU A 87 -8.50 -1.33 1.61
N TYR A 88 -8.34 -0.15 1.02
CA TYR A 88 -8.90 0.16 -0.30
C TYR A 88 -8.20 -0.57 -1.46
N MET A 89 -6.98 -1.05 -1.26
CA MET A 89 -6.20 -1.67 -2.32
C MET A 89 -6.78 -3.02 -2.76
N SER A 90 -6.53 -3.38 -4.02
CA SER A 90 -6.84 -4.70 -4.56
C SER A 90 -5.99 -5.79 -3.91
N LYS A 91 -6.39 -7.06 -4.08
CA LYS A 91 -5.65 -8.23 -3.59
C LYS A 91 -4.20 -8.27 -4.12
N THR A 92 -3.97 -7.89 -5.39
CA THR A 92 -2.63 -7.83 -5.99
C THR A 92 -1.71 -6.81 -5.34
N ASN A 93 -2.28 -5.74 -4.78
CA ASN A 93 -1.55 -4.70 -4.06
C ASN A 93 -1.44 -4.96 -2.55
N ARG A 94 -2.07 -6.02 -2.06
CA ARG A 94 -1.97 -6.55 -0.69
C ARG A 94 -1.33 -7.94 -0.71
N PRO A 95 -0.05 -8.07 -1.14
CA PRO A 95 0.59 -9.36 -1.27
C PRO A 95 0.72 -10.06 0.09
N PRO A 96 0.67 -11.40 0.12
CA PRO A 96 0.82 -12.16 1.35
C PRO A 96 2.23 -11.97 1.94
N VAL A 97 2.34 -12.17 3.24
CA VAL A 97 3.59 -12.10 3.99
C VAL A 97 3.79 -13.42 4.72
N SER A 98 4.95 -14.06 4.56
CA SER A 98 5.28 -15.26 5.30
C SER A 98 5.77 -14.96 6.72
N ILE A 99 5.59 -15.92 7.64
CA ILE A 99 6.07 -15.81 9.03
C ILE A 99 7.59 -15.58 9.06
N SER A 100 8.36 -16.28 8.21
CA SER A 100 9.81 -16.11 8.10
C SER A 100 10.23 -14.70 7.77
N ARG A 101 9.44 -14.03 6.91
CA ARG A 101 9.67 -12.63 6.56
C ARG A 101 9.36 -11.70 7.73
N ILE A 102 8.31 -11.99 8.49
CA ILE A 102 7.95 -11.24 9.70
C ILE A 102 9.09 -11.34 10.71
N ALA A 103 9.52 -12.56 11.06
CA ALA A 103 10.61 -12.81 11.99
C ALA A 103 11.88 -12.03 11.59
N ARG A 104 12.28 -12.12 10.32
CA ARG A 104 13.44 -11.38 9.79
C ARG A 104 13.31 -9.86 9.90
N GLN A 105 12.12 -9.31 9.68
CA GLN A 105 11.92 -7.85 9.79
C GLN A 105 11.89 -7.40 11.24
N VAL A 106 11.35 -8.18 12.13
CA VAL A 106 11.36 -7.91 13.57
C VAL A 106 12.80 -7.91 14.09
N SER A 107 13.61 -8.92 13.74
CA SER A 107 15.03 -8.96 14.11
C SER A 107 15.82 -7.77 13.57
N LYS A 108 15.58 -7.36 12.32
CA LYS A 108 16.25 -6.21 11.70
C LYS A 108 15.84 -4.85 12.29
N SER A 109 14.62 -4.75 12.83
CA SER A 109 14.13 -3.46 13.34
C SER A 109 14.80 -3.03 14.63
N GLY A 110 15.64 -3.87 15.25
CA GLY A 110 16.27 -3.61 16.54
C GLY A 110 15.27 -3.40 17.68
N LYS A 111 14.00 -3.28 17.36
CA LYS A 111 12.91 -3.31 18.33
C LYS A 111 12.83 -4.75 18.79
N ALA A 112 13.54 -5.07 19.86
CA ALA A 112 13.38 -6.33 20.55
C ALA A 112 11.89 -6.65 20.58
N ILE A 113 11.54 -7.92 20.50
CA ILE A 113 10.17 -8.39 20.65
C ILE A 113 9.77 -8.06 22.10
N ALA A 114 9.62 -6.78 22.38
CA ALA A 114 8.95 -6.35 23.59
C ALA A 114 7.56 -6.95 23.54
N ALA A 115 7.11 -7.52 24.62
CA ALA A 115 5.81 -8.19 24.71
C ALA A 115 4.66 -7.32 24.14
N ASP A 116 4.85 -6.02 24.14
CA ASP A 116 3.91 -5.01 23.63
C ASP A 116 3.98 -4.71 22.13
N ASN A 117 5.02 -5.16 21.41
CA ASN A 117 5.15 -4.84 20.00
C ASN A 117 4.28 -5.75 19.13
N THR A 118 3.32 -5.16 18.44
CA THR A 118 2.43 -5.89 17.52
C THR A 118 2.84 -5.65 16.08
N VAL A 119 3.03 -6.74 15.33
CA VAL A 119 3.26 -6.69 13.88
C VAL A 119 1.93 -6.59 13.16
N VAL A 120 1.78 -5.62 12.27
CA VAL A 120 0.53 -5.38 11.54
C VAL A 120 0.73 -5.61 10.05
N VAL A 121 -0.12 -6.44 9.46
CA VAL A 121 -0.12 -6.74 8.03
C VAL A 121 -1.52 -6.58 7.46
N VAL A 122 -1.73 -5.60 6.59
CA VAL A 122 -3.00 -5.48 5.85
C VAL A 122 -2.97 -6.45 4.67
N GLY A 123 -3.23 -7.72 4.95
CA GLY A 123 -3.16 -8.80 3.97
C GLY A 123 -3.26 -10.18 4.62
N THR A 124 -2.88 -11.21 3.88
CA THR A 124 -2.86 -12.60 4.36
C THR A 124 -1.48 -12.95 4.91
N ILE A 125 -1.43 -13.60 6.05
CA ILE A 125 -0.22 -14.21 6.59
C ILE A 125 -0.19 -15.68 6.21
N THR A 126 0.95 -16.09 5.65
CA THR A 126 1.21 -17.45 5.19
C THR A 126 2.33 -18.08 6.00
N ASP A 127 2.32 -19.38 6.07
CA ASP A 127 3.40 -20.15 6.64
C ASP A 127 4.62 -20.22 5.69
N ASP A 128 5.77 -20.56 6.24
CA ASP A 128 7.00 -20.86 5.50
C ASP A 128 7.69 -22.06 6.12
N VAL A 129 7.73 -23.16 5.38
CA VAL A 129 8.33 -24.45 5.80
C VAL A 129 9.83 -24.31 6.08
N ARG A 130 10.50 -23.32 5.52
CA ARG A 130 11.94 -23.07 5.72
C ARG A 130 12.29 -22.55 7.11
N LEU A 131 11.30 -22.02 7.84
CA LEU A 131 11.48 -21.54 9.20
C LEU A 131 11.13 -22.67 10.15
N ASN A 132 12.10 -23.27 10.81
CA ASN A 132 11.88 -24.35 11.78
C ASN A 132 11.27 -23.83 13.07
N GLU A 133 11.86 -22.80 13.64
CA GLU A 133 11.42 -22.20 14.90
C GLU A 133 10.76 -20.85 14.67
N VAL A 134 9.55 -20.70 15.17
CA VAL A 134 8.80 -19.43 15.12
C VAL A 134 9.00 -18.71 16.43
N PRO A 135 9.53 -17.47 16.43
CA PRO A 135 9.62 -16.69 17.65
C PRO A 135 8.22 -16.32 18.17
N LYS A 136 8.11 -16.04 19.46
CA LYS A 136 6.87 -15.52 20.05
C LYS A 136 6.54 -14.17 19.45
N LEU A 137 5.43 -14.06 18.71
CA LEU A 137 5.02 -12.87 17.97
C LEU A 137 3.55 -12.55 18.25
N SER A 138 3.25 -11.28 18.49
CA SER A 138 1.88 -10.76 18.42
C SER A 138 1.66 -10.17 17.03
N VAL A 139 0.71 -10.73 16.26
CA VAL A 139 0.51 -10.39 14.85
C VAL A 139 -0.93 -10.07 14.56
N ALA A 140 -1.19 -8.88 14.00
CA ALA A 140 -2.51 -8.49 13.53
C ALA A 140 -2.59 -8.52 12.00
N ALA A 141 -3.61 -9.19 11.45
CA ALA A 141 -3.78 -9.32 10.01
C ALA A 141 -5.25 -9.40 9.58
N LEU A 142 -5.49 -9.25 8.26
CA LEU A 142 -6.82 -9.50 7.70
C LEU A 142 -7.16 -11.00 7.69
N ARG A 143 -6.18 -11.86 7.42
CA ARG A 143 -6.37 -13.29 7.29
C ARG A 143 -5.10 -14.05 7.63
N PHE A 144 -5.25 -15.18 8.29
CA PHE A 144 -4.20 -16.15 8.56
C PHE A 144 -4.49 -17.45 7.80
N THR A 145 -3.47 -18.12 7.28
CA THR A 145 -3.62 -19.51 6.85
C THR A 145 -3.69 -20.41 8.08
N ARG A 146 -4.34 -21.56 7.94
CA ARG A 146 -4.51 -22.53 9.06
C ARG A 146 -3.17 -22.92 9.67
N THR A 147 -2.20 -23.24 8.84
CA THR A 147 -0.84 -23.62 9.28
C THR A 147 -0.10 -22.47 9.96
N ALA A 148 -0.21 -21.24 9.41
CA ALA A 148 0.44 -20.07 10.01
C ALA A 148 -0.13 -19.77 11.40
N ARG A 149 -1.45 -19.82 11.57
CA ARG A 149 -2.10 -19.62 12.85
C ARG A 149 -1.63 -20.65 13.87
N ALA A 150 -1.71 -21.93 13.55
CA ALA A 150 -1.30 -23.02 14.44
C ALA A 150 0.16 -22.89 14.90
N ARG A 151 1.07 -22.49 13.99
CA ARG A 151 2.49 -22.30 14.34
C ARG A 151 2.74 -21.08 15.23
N ILE A 152 2.03 -19.97 15.00
CA ILE A 152 2.14 -18.78 15.86
C ILE A 152 1.62 -19.08 17.26
N GLU A 153 0.45 -19.74 17.37
CA GLU A 153 -0.16 -20.12 18.66
C GLU A 153 0.71 -21.16 19.40
N LYS A 154 1.26 -22.16 18.69
CA LYS A 154 2.20 -23.14 19.27
C LYS A 154 3.47 -22.47 19.83
N ALA A 155 3.93 -21.39 19.21
CA ALA A 155 5.07 -20.61 19.68
C ALA A 155 4.73 -19.65 20.85
N GLY A 156 3.51 -19.73 21.40
CA GLY A 156 3.04 -18.83 22.45
C GLY A 156 2.79 -17.40 21.97
N GLY A 157 2.66 -17.21 20.66
CA GLY A 157 2.30 -15.94 20.03
C GLY A 157 0.79 -15.73 19.96
N GLU A 158 0.37 -14.55 19.50
CA GLU A 158 -1.02 -14.15 19.41
C GLU A 158 -1.41 -13.75 17.98
N CYS A 159 -2.57 -14.24 17.51
CA CYS A 159 -3.16 -13.87 16.23
C CYS A 159 -4.34 -12.94 16.45
N LEU A 160 -4.19 -11.68 16.04
CA LEU A 160 -5.19 -10.63 16.18
C LEU A 160 -5.86 -10.30 14.85
N THR A 161 -7.12 -9.91 14.91
CA THR A 161 -7.79 -9.24 13.79
C THR A 161 -7.55 -7.73 13.84
N LEU A 162 -7.83 -7.00 12.75
CA LEU A 162 -7.57 -5.56 12.70
C LEU A 162 -8.55 -4.75 13.55
N ASP A 163 -9.72 -5.27 13.84
CA ASP A 163 -10.69 -4.71 14.79
C ASP A 163 -10.21 -4.86 16.23
N GLN A 164 -9.73 -6.04 16.61
CA GLN A 164 -9.10 -6.26 17.92
C GLN A 164 -7.87 -5.36 18.13
N LEU A 165 -7.08 -5.19 17.08
CA LEU A 165 -5.97 -4.23 17.12
C LEU A 165 -6.45 -2.79 17.36
N ALA A 166 -7.55 -2.37 16.72
CA ALA A 166 -8.11 -1.03 16.90
C ALA A 166 -8.57 -0.77 18.35
N LEU A 167 -9.10 -1.80 19.01
CA LEU A 167 -9.47 -1.71 20.43
C LEU A 167 -8.25 -1.60 21.35
N ARG A 168 -7.21 -2.42 21.08
CA ARG A 168 -5.99 -2.43 21.92
C ARG A 168 -5.06 -1.23 21.68
N LYS A 169 -4.91 -0.83 20.42
CA LYS A 169 -3.96 0.21 19.97
C LYS A 169 -4.61 1.16 18.96
N PRO A 170 -5.51 2.04 19.39
CA PRO A 170 -6.29 2.88 18.48
C PRO A 170 -5.43 3.87 17.67
N THR A 171 -4.31 4.31 18.21
CA THR A 171 -3.36 5.19 17.50
C THR A 171 -2.28 4.45 16.73
N GLY A 172 -2.16 3.13 16.94
CA GLY A 172 -1.09 2.30 16.37
C GLY A 172 0.27 2.47 17.03
N ALA A 173 0.31 2.93 18.29
CA ALA A 173 1.53 2.99 19.07
C ALA A 173 2.14 1.58 19.24
N ASN A 174 3.46 1.46 19.25
CA ASN A 174 4.20 0.20 19.37
C ASN A 174 3.77 -0.85 18.31
N THR A 175 3.48 -0.42 17.09
CA THR A 175 3.17 -1.30 15.98
C THR A 175 4.23 -1.26 14.90
N LEU A 176 4.50 -2.41 14.29
CA LEU A 176 5.35 -2.54 13.11
C LEU A 176 4.50 -2.88 11.89
N LEU A 177 4.22 -1.89 11.04
CA LEU A 177 3.39 -2.06 9.87
C LEU A 177 4.19 -2.59 8.68
N LEU A 178 4.01 -3.86 8.34
CA LEU A 178 4.69 -4.53 7.23
C LEU A 178 3.84 -4.59 5.96
N ARG A 179 4.53 -4.89 4.85
CA ARG A 179 3.93 -5.15 3.54
C ARG A 179 4.75 -6.20 2.79
N GLY A 180 4.08 -7.08 2.09
CA GLY A 180 4.72 -8.06 1.21
C GLY A 180 5.34 -7.43 -0.05
N LYS A 181 6.20 -8.19 -0.73
CA LYS A 181 6.80 -7.76 -2.00
C LYS A 181 5.74 -7.77 -3.10
N LYS A 182 5.43 -6.62 -3.66
CA LYS A 182 4.47 -6.49 -4.76
C LYS A 182 4.94 -7.21 -6.03
N ASN A 183 6.23 -7.16 -6.31
CA ASN A 183 6.84 -7.71 -7.52
C ASN A 183 7.17 -9.21 -7.42
N ALA A 184 6.85 -9.88 -6.31
CA ALA A 184 7.09 -11.32 -6.16
C ALA A 184 6.05 -12.18 -6.93
N ARG A 185 4.98 -11.58 -7.43
CA ARG A 185 3.93 -12.25 -8.20
C ARG A 185 4.49 -12.75 -9.54
N GLU A 186 4.18 -14.00 -9.92
CA GLU A 186 4.66 -14.60 -11.17
C GLU A 186 4.32 -13.75 -12.40
N ALA A 187 3.11 -13.19 -12.45
CA ALA A 187 2.70 -12.31 -13.55
C ALA A 187 3.66 -11.14 -13.81
N ASN A 188 4.30 -10.62 -12.77
CA ASN A 188 5.24 -9.49 -12.93
C ASN A 188 6.51 -9.87 -13.70
N LYS A 189 6.89 -11.16 -13.70
CA LYS A 189 8.04 -11.65 -14.48
C LYS A 189 7.76 -11.67 -15.98
N HIS A 190 6.48 -11.70 -16.36
CA HIS A 190 6.04 -11.77 -17.74
C HIS A 190 5.71 -10.40 -18.36
N PHE A 191 5.63 -9.35 -17.51
CA PHE A 191 5.36 -7.99 -17.99
C PHE A 191 6.58 -7.39 -18.68
N GLY A 192 6.34 -6.64 -19.73
CA GLY A 192 7.36 -5.97 -20.53
C GLY A 192 7.55 -6.60 -21.91
N SER A 193 8.37 -5.96 -22.73
CA SER A 193 8.77 -6.40 -24.06
C SER A 193 10.13 -7.10 -24.05
N GLY A 194 10.56 -7.62 -25.21
CA GLY A 194 11.82 -8.38 -25.35
C GLY A 194 13.08 -7.68 -24.84
N VAL A 195 13.11 -6.35 -24.90
CA VAL A 195 14.26 -5.55 -24.40
C VAL A 195 14.39 -5.61 -22.87
N THR A 196 13.29 -5.80 -22.15
CA THR A 196 13.26 -5.86 -20.68
C THR A 196 13.54 -7.25 -20.11
N HIS A 197 13.96 -8.21 -20.93
CA HIS A 197 14.18 -9.60 -20.54
C HIS A 197 12.99 -10.26 -19.83
N ALA A 198 11.76 -9.90 -20.24
CA ALA A 198 10.56 -10.47 -19.70
C ALA A 198 10.50 -11.98 -19.98
N LYS A 199 10.05 -12.76 -18.97
CA LYS A 199 9.90 -14.20 -19.08
C LYS A 199 8.77 -14.51 -20.09
N PRO A 200 9.00 -15.27 -21.16
CA PRO A 200 7.95 -15.66 -22.10
C PRO A 200 6.97 -16.63 -21.44
N TYR A 201 5.72 -16.62 -21.89
CA TYR A 201 4.75 -17.66 -21.55
C TYR A 201 5.04 -18.90 -22.42
N VAL A 202 5.65 -19.92 -21.80
CA VAL A 202 6.02 -21.17 -22.46
C VAL A 202 5.47 -22.36 -21.68
N ILE A 203 5.15 -23.45 -22.37
CA ILE A 203 4.64 -24.69 -21.77
C ILE A 203 5.77 -25.40 -21.03
N SER A 204 6.95 -25.48 -21.63
CA SER A 204 8.13 -26.11 -21.08
C SER A 204 8.96 -25.12 -20.25
N LYS A 205 9.59 -25.62 -19.20
CA LYS A 205 10.54 -24.88 -18.35
C LYS A 205 11.98 -25.02 -18.78
N GLY A 206 12.29 -25.94 -19.69
CA GLY A 206 13.62 -26.24 -20.17
C GLY A 206 14.05 -25.37 -21.35
N LYS A 207 15.34 -25.05 -21.45
CA LYS A 207 15.92 -24.19 -22.50
C LYS A 207 15.71 -24.76 -23.93
N ARG A 208 15.77 -26.09 -24.08
CA ARG A 208 15.56 -26.77 -25.36
C ARG A 208 14.09 -26.87 -25.79
N GLU A 209 13.21 -27.03 -24.82
CA GLU A 209 11.79 -27.29 -25.02
C GLU A 209 10.92 -26.04 -24.87
N GLU A 210 11.51 -24.89 -24.60
CA GLU A 210 10.79 -23.63 -24.50
C GLU A 210 10.22 -23.24 -25.86
N ILE A 211 8.94 -23.43 -26.04
CA ILE A 211 8.20 -23.01 -27.21
C ILE A 211 7.49 -21.69 -26.88
N GLY A 212 8.20 -20.60 -27.11
CA GLY A 212 7.60 -19.26 -27.02
C GLY A 212 6.79 -18.97 -28.28
N ARG A 213 5.51 -19.37 -28.29
CA ARG A 213 4.64 -19.21 -29.47
C ARG A 213 4.68 -17.77 -30.00
N GLY A 214 5.12 -17.61 -31.26
CA GLY A 214 5.29 -16.32 -31.93
C GLY A 214 6.49 -15.49 -31.51
N ARG A 215 7.23 -15.90 -30.47
CA ARG A 215 8.37 -15.15 -29.94
C ARG A 215 9.73 -15.77 -30.24
N ARG A 216 9.76 -17.04 -30.64
CA ARG A 216 11.00 -17.75 -31.01
C ARG A 216 10.91 -18.23 -32.44
N LYS A 217 10.86 -19.53 -32.66
CA LYS A 217 10.87 -20.15 -34.00
C LYS A 217 9.50 -20.36 -34.63
N SER A 218 8.44 -20.28 -33.83
CA SER A 218 7.09 -20.51 -34.36
C SER A 218 6.42 -19.21 -34.79
N ARG A 219 5.69 -19.25 -35.90
CA ARG A 219 4.75 -18.22 -36.26
C ARG A 219 3.51 -18.38 -35.37
N GLY A 220 3.42 -17.62 -34.30
CA GLY A 220 2.19 -17.51 -33.53
C GLY A 220 1.30 -16.41 -34.08
N PHE A 221 0.11 -16.28 -33.53
CA PHE A 221 -0.67 -15.08 -33.76
C PHE A 221 0.17 -13.86 -33.31
N LYS A 222 0.50 -13.00 -34.28
CA LYS A 222 0.98 -11.67 -33.92
C LYS A 222 -0.25 -10.89 -33.46
N LEU A 223 -0.31 -10.62 -32.17
CA LEU A 223 -1.19 -9.60 -31.63
C LEU A 223 -0.54 -8.26 -31.83
#